data_36484407c97d1547ec215291698fba2d
#
_entry.id   36484407c97d1547ec215291698fba2d
#
_cell.length_a   1.000
_cell.length_b   1.000
_cell.length_c   1.000
_cell.angle_alpha   90.00
_cell.angle_beta   90.00
_cell.angle_gamma   90.00
#
_symmetry.space_group_name_H-M   'P 1'
#
loop_
_entity.id
_entity.type
_entity.pdbx_description
1 polymer ?
#
loop_
_entity_poly.entity_id
_entity_poly.type
_entity_poly.pdbx_seq_one_letter_code
_entity_poly.pdbx_strand_id
1 'polypeptide(L)'
;MGNSATRRKPPFDPVADFTPITGAVYFSYFLYVPANFPAKTMKEFMAYAKANPGKINFATASMQTRITAADVVKKNGLDVSFVQYKGESAASTDLLADRIQAMFSSTTQMPLVKEGKLRVLGTTLPARNPQFPDVPTLAESGIAGGEFGAGWLAFFGPAGMPRPALDRLNKALLGALENPEVQSRIKAAGLVYTPIRSPEAMAKFVREESDTYRKIAVELNLMQD
;
A
#
# COMPACT_ATOMS: atom_id res chain seq x y z
N MET A 1 6.64 -9.02 -1.20
CA MET A 1 6.75 -8.65 -2.62
C MET A 1 7.74 -7.51 -2.84
N GLY A 2 7.49 -6.27 -2.40
CA GLY A 2 8.32 -5.12 -2.75
C GLY A 2 9.84 -5.31 -2.56
N ASN A 3 10.26 -5.87 -1.44
CA ASN A 3 11.70 -6.09 -1.17
C ASN A 3 12.34 -7.13 -2.12
N SER A 4 11.65 -8.18 -2.52
CA SER A 4 12.20 -9.15 -3.49
C SER A 4 12.19 -8.61 -4.90
N ALA A 5 11.15 -7.86 -5.27
CA ALA A 5 11.03 -7.28 -6.61
C ALA A 5 12.05 -6.17 -6.90
N THR A 6 12.54 -5.47 -5.86
CA THR A 6 13.52 -4.37 -6.00
C THR A 6 14.97 -4.83 -5.84
N ARG A 7 15.25 -6.10 -5.60
CA ARG A 7 16.62 -6.62 -5.49
C ARG A 7 17.03 -7.41 -6.73
N ARG A 8 18.27 -7.21 -7.18
CA ARG A 8 18.87 -8.02 -8.26
C ARG A 8 19.07 -9.47 -7.83
N LYS A 9 19.42 -9.67 -6.56
CA LYS A 9 19.57 -10.99 -5.92
C LYS A 9 18.67 -11.02 -4.68
N PRO A 10 17.38 -11.33 -4.82
CA PRO A 10 16.49 -11.39 -3.67
C PRO A 10 16.86 -12.58 -2.76
N PRO A 11 16.65 -12.46 -1.43
CA PRO A 11 16.95 -13.55 -0.50
C PRO A 11 15.99 -14.73 -0.61
N PHE A 12 14.87 -14.56 -1.31
CA PHE A 12 13.88 -15.59 -1.62
C PHE A 12 13.12 -15.23 -2.90
N ASP A 13 12.61 -16.26 -3.57
CA ASP A 13 11.68 -16.11 -4.69
C ASP A 13 10.23 -16.23 -4.17
N PRO A 14 9.41 -15.15 -4.23
CA PRO A 14 8.04 -15.19 -3.72
C PRO A 14 7.12 -16.16 -4.47
N VAL A 15 7.51 -16.60 -5.65
CA VAL A 15 6.75 -17.54 -6.49
C VAL A 15 7.22 -18.99 -6.30
N ALA A 16 8.54 -19.20 -6.24
CA ALA A 16 9.12 -20.53 -6.20
C ALA A 16 9.27 -21.10 -4.78
N ASP A 17 9.56 -20.24 -3.78
CA ASP A 17 9.90 -20.70 -2.42
C ASP A 17 8.69 -20.90 -1.52
N PHE A 18 7.48 -20.57 -1.98
CA PHE A 18 6.25 -20.66 -1.18
C PHE A 18 5.10 -21.29 -1.97
N THR A 19 4.21 -21.98 -1.24
CA THR A 19 2.92 -22.43 -1.75
C THR A 19 1.84 -21.45 -1.30
N PRO A 20 1.22 -20.67 -2.20
CA PRO A 20 0.11 -19.77 -1.85
C PRO A 20 -1.11 -20.59 -1.42
N ILE A 21 -1.77 -20.18 -0.32
CA ILE A 21 -2.94 -20.89 0.23
C ILE A 21 -4.21 -20.10 -0.06
N THR A 22 -4.30 -18.85 0.40
CA THR A 22 -5.45 -17.95 0.17
C THR A 22 -5.05 -16.50 0.42
N GLY A 23 -5.62 -15.58 -0.36
CA GLY A 23 -5.63 -14.16 -0.02
C GLY A 23 -6.63 -13.89 1.10
N ALA A 24 -6.32 -12.98 2.00
CA ALA A 24 -7.18 -12.69 3.14
C ALA A 24 -7.86 -11.32 3.03
N VAL A 25 -7.07 -10.26 3.00
CA VAL A 25 -7.55 -8.89 3.06
C VAL A 25 -6.66 -7.97 2.22
N TYR A 26 -7.24 -6.84 1.83
CA TYR A 26 -6.51 -5.70 1.32
C TYR A 26 -6.47 -4.59 2.36
N PHE A 27 -5.41 -3.79 2.34
CA PHE A 27 -5.33 -2.57 3.12
C PHE A 27 -4.99 -1.38 2.23
N SER A 28 -5.57 -0.24 2.60
CA SER A 28 -5.40 1.00 1.85
C SER A 28 -4.15 1.72 2.30
N TYR A 29 -3.44 2.32 1.36
CA TYR A 29 -2.62 3.47 1.68
C TYR A 29 -3.40 4.75 1.40
N PHE A 30 -3.21 5.71 2.27
CA PHE A 30 -3.79 7.04 2.18
C PHE A 30 -2.67 8.07 2.10
N LEU A 31 -2.87 9.12 1.33
CA LEU A 31 -1.98 10.27 1.33
C LEU A 31 -2.33 11.18 2.50
N TYR A 32 -1.38 11.33 3.42
CA TYR A 32 -1.46 12.23 4.56
C TYR A 32 -0.55 13.43 4.38
N VAL A 33 -1.04 14.58 4.85
CA VAL A 33 -0.29 15.83 4.95
C VAL A 33 -0.53 16.46 6.33
N PRO A 34 0.33 17.37 6.81
CA PRO A 34 0.05 18.15 8.01
C PRO A 34 -1.28 18.89 7.90
N ALA A 35 -2.00 19.09 8.99
CA ALA A 35 -3.31 19.76 8.97
C ALA A 35 -3.24 21.20 8.46
N ASN A 36 -2.11 21.89 8.70
CA ASN A 36 -1.81 23.25 8.24
C ASN A 36 -1.32 23.31 6.79
N PHE A 37 -1.08 22.17 6.14
CA PHE A 37 -0.60 22.16 4.75
C PHE A 37 -1.59 22.90 3.83
N PRO A 38 -1.12 23.73 2.87
CA PRO A 38 -1.98 24.61 2.07
C PRO A 38 -3.05 23.87 1.27
N ALA A 39 -2.74 22.66 0.77
CA ALA A 39 -3.70 21.86 0.02
C ALA A 39 -4.69 21.12 0.92
N LYS A 40 -5.97 21.18 0.54
CA LYS A 40 -7.09 20.49 1.22
C LYS A 40 -7.61 19.29 0.44
N THR A 41 -7.24 19.19 -0.84
CA THR A 41 -7.65 18.13 -1.76
C THR A 41 -6.44 17.58 -2.52
N MET A 42 -6.60 16.39 -3.12
CA MET A 42 -5.56 15.83 -3.99
C MET A 42 -5.20 16.76 -5.16
N LYS A 43 -6.21 17.38 -5.80
CA LYS A 43 -5.98 18.31 -6.90
C LYS A 43 -5.17 19.52 -6.46
N GLU A 44 -5.48 20.09 -5.30
CA GLU A 44 -4.73 21.21 -4.73
C GLU A 44 -3.30 20.79 -4.35
N PHE A 45 -3.12 19.57 -3.82
CA PHE A 45 -1.78 19.02 -3.53
C PHE A 45 -0.94 18.92 -4.79
N MET A 46 -1.50 18.39 -5.87
CA MET A 46 -0.81 18.29 -7.16
C MET A 46 -0.45 19.67 -7.75
N ALA A 47 -1.40 20.61 -7.65
CA ALA A 47 -1.15 21.99 -8.10
C ALA A 47 -0.04 22.65 -7.27
N TYR A 48 -0.08 22.50 -5.96
CA TYR A 48 0.95 23.01 -5.06
C TYR A 48 2.33 22.40 -5.37
N ALA A 49 2.40 21.07 -5.53
CA ALA A 49 3.65 20.37 -5.83
C ALA A 49 4.27 20.83 -7.16
N LYS A 50 3.44 21.04 -8.18
CA LYS A 50 3.90 21.57 -9.48
C LYS A 50 4.38 23.02 -9.41
N ALA A 51 3.72 23.85 -8.59
CA ALA A 51 4.10 25.25 -8.40
C ALA A 51 5.35 25.42 -7.50
N ASN A 52 5.72 24.40 -6.73
CA ASN A 52 6.81 24.43 -5.76
C ASN A 52 7.76 23.22 -5.96
N PRO A 53 8.48 23.15 -7.10
CA PRO A 53 9.37 22.03 -7.38
C PRO A 53 10.46 21.91 -6.30
N GLY A 54 10.75 20.69 -5.88
CA GLY A 54 11.74 20.36 -4.85
C GLY A 54 11.38 20.77 -3.41
N LYS A 55 10.19 21.36 -3.16
CA LYS A 55 9.80 21.83 -1.83
C LYS A 55 9.03 20.79 -1.01
N ILE A 56 8.63 19.67 -1.61
CA ILE A 56 7.94 18.59 -0.91
C ILE A 56 8.93 17.50 -0.54
N ASN A 57 9.11 17.29 0.76
CA ASN A 57 9.75 16.10 1.29
C ASN A 57 8.67 15.03 1.48
N PHE A 58 8.77 13.95 0.68
CA PHE A 58 7.81 12.85 0.69
C PHE A 58 8.39 11.66 1.45
N ALA A 59 7.80 11.32 2.60
CA ALA A 59 8.25 10.19 3.40
C ALA A 59 7.84 8.85 2.82
N THR A 60 8.75 7.90 2.88
CA THR A 60 8.51 6.49 2.55
C THR A 60 9.02 5.60 3.68
N ALA A 61 8.14 4.76 4.23
CA ALA A 61 8.43 3.92 5.39
C ALA A 61 8.56 2.42 5.03
N SER A 62 8.30 2.07 3.78
CA SER A 62 8.44 0.72 3.24
C SER A 62 8.74 0.80 1.74
N MET A 63 9.22 -0.31 1.17
CA MET A 63 9.40 -0.38 -0.29
C MET A 63 8.07 -0.22 -1.04
N GLN A 64 6.98 -0.73 -0.48
CA GLN A 64 5.64 -0.57 -1.05
C GLN A 64 5.24 0.90 -1.17
N THR A 65 5.34 1.66 -0.07
CA THR A 65 5.03 3.10 -0.08
C THR A 65 6.00 3.89 -0.97
N ARG A 66 7.26 3.44 -1.08
CA ARG A 66 8.24 4.04 -1.99
C ARG A 66 7.85 3.87 -3.45
N ILE A 67 7.49 2.66 -3.86
CA ILE A 67 7.05 2.37 -5.24
C ILE A 67 5.78 3.17 -5.55
N THR A 68 4.79 3.13 -4.66
CA THR A 68 3.53 3.86 -4.82
C THR A 68 3.76 5.36 -5.00
N ALA A 69 4.56 5.97 -4.12
CA ALA A 69 4.85 7.39 -4.17
C ALA A 69 5.64 7.76 -5.44
N ALA A 70 6.65 6.96 -5.80
CA ALA A 70 7.46 7.22 -6.99
C ALA A 70 6.65 7.09 -8.29
N ASP A 71 5.72 6.13 -8.37
CA ASP A 71 4.81 5.97 -9.50
C ASP A 71 3.88 7.19 -9.66
N VAL A 72 3.25 7.62 -8.57
CA VAL A 72 2.40 8.82 -8.56
C VAL A 72 3.20 10.06 -8.95
N VAL A 73 4.37 10.26 -8.36
CA VAL A 73 5.24 11.41 -8.63
C VAL A 73 5.65 11.45 -10.10
N LYS A 74 6.13 10.32 -10.65
CA LYS A 74 6.58 10.21 -12.04
C LYS A 74 5.44 10.45 -13.03
N LYS A 75 4.31 9.77 -12.86
CA LYS A 75 3.17 9.87 -13.79
C LYS A 75 2.51 11.25 -13.82
N ASN A 76 2.66 12.04 -12.75
CA ASN A 76 2.11 13.40 -12.68
C ASN A 76 3.17 14.50 -12.88
N GLY A 77 4.42 14.14 -13.18
CA GLY A 77 5.49 15.10 -13.46
C GLY A 77 5.81 15.99 -12.25
N LEU A 78 5.82 15.42 -11.04
CA LEU A 78 6.15 16.15 -9.83
C LEU A 78 7.66 16.07 -9.54
N ASP A 79 8.19 17.15 -8.96
CA ASP A 79 9.55 17.21 -8.41
C ASP A 79 9.47 17.24 -6.88
N VAL A 80 9.83 16.12 -6.24
CA VAL A 80 9.78 15.93 -4.78
C VAL A 80 11.05 15.23 -4.28
N SER A 81 11.43 15.50 -3.05
CA SER A 81 12.51 14.80 -2.37
C SER A 81 11.95 13.62 -1.55
N PHE A 82 12.47 12.42 -1.79
CA PHE A 82 12.06 11.24 -1.01
C PHE A 82 12.93 11.06 0.23
N VAL A 83 12.30 10.96 1.39
CA VAL A 83 12.96 10.70 2.68
C VAL A 83 12.58 9.30 3.16
N GLN A 84 13.60 8.44 3.31
CA GLN A 84 13.39 7.06 3.74
C GLN A 84 13.40 6.96 5.27
N TYR A 85 12.37 6.31 5.82
CA TYR A 85 12.22 6.03 7.25
C TYR A 85 12.27 4.51 7.51
N LYS A 86 12.70 4.11 8.71
CA LYS A 86 12.69 2.71 9.15
C LYS A 86 11.29 2.17 9.48
N GLY A 87 10.27 3.05 9.53
CA GLY A 87 8.89 2.69 9.83
C GLY A 87 7.97 3.91 9.89
N GLU A 88 6.66 3.68 9.90
CA GLU A 88 5.63 4.73 9.85
C GLU A 88 5.66 5.68 11.06
N SER A 89 6.00 5.17 12.26
CA SER A 89 6.02 5.97 13.49
C SER A 89 7.02 7.14 13.42
N ALA A 90 8.25 6.86 12.94
CA ALA A 90 9.25 7.91 12.79
C ALA A 90 8.84 8.94 11.71
N ALA A 91 8.28 8.47 10.60
CA ALA A 91 7.75 9.35 9.55
C ALA A 91 6.60 10.22 10.07
N SER A 92 5.69 9.65 10.87
CA SER A 92 4.56 10.39 11.48
C SER A 92 5.03 11.50 12.39
N THR A 93 6.08 11.27 13.18
CA THR A 93 6.66 12.29 14.06
C THR A 93 7.16 13.49 13.25
N ASP A 94 7.87 13.24 12.16
CA ASP A 94 8.39 14.30 11.31
C ASP A 94 7.29 14.97 10.46
N LEU A 95 6.25 14.24 10.09
CA LEU A 95 5.06 14.82 9.44
C LEU A 95 4.32 15.80 10.37
N LEU A 96 4.14 15.41 11.65
CA LEU A 96 3.51 16.27 12.67
C LEU A 96 4.37 17.49 13.00
N ALA A 97 5.68 17.39 12.86
CA ALA A 97 6.63 18.48 13.07
C ALA A 97 6.88 19.33 11.80
N ASP A 98 6.13 19.08 10.71
CA ASP A 98 6.25 19.77 9.42
C ASP A 98 7.64 19.66 8.75
N ARG A 99 8.45 18.67 9.17
CA ARG A 99 9.76 18.39 8.55
C ARG A 99 9.62 17.68 7.21
N ILE A 100 8.53 16.94 7.03
CA ILE A 100 8.08 16.36 5.77
C ILE A 100 6.65 16.82 5.48
N GLN A 101 6.29 16.90 4.21
CA GLN A 101 5.03 17.49 3.78
C GLN A 101 4.00 16.45 3.35
N ALA A 102 4.44 15.23 3.04
CA ALA A 102 3.53 14.18 2.60
C ALA A 102 4.04 12.77 2.93
N MET A 103 3.12 11.85 3.17
CA MET A 103 3.44 10.41 3.24
C MET A 103 2.25 9.55 2.81
N PHE A 104 2.52 8.43 2.14
CA PHE A 104 1.57 7.34 2.09
C PHE A 104 1.72 6.47 3.33
N SER A 105 0.62 6.23 4.03
CA SER A 105 0.55 5.35 5.20
C SER A 105 -0.78 4.62 5.27
N SER A 106 -0.85 3.60 6.11
CA SER A 106 -2.06 2.82 6.35
C SER A 106 -3.10 3.60 7.17
N THR A 107 -4.15 2.93 7.63
CA THR A 107 -5.17 3.50 8.53
C THR A 107 -4.63 3.88 9.92
N THR A 108 -3.40 3.52 10.24
CA THR A 108 -2.75 3.83 11.53
C THR A 108 -2.67 5.33 11.82
N GLN A 109 -2.73 6.18 10.79
CA GLN A 109 -2.71 7.64 10.94
C GLN A 109 -4.11 8.26 11.12
N MET A 110 -5.19 7.51 10.93
CA MET A 110 -6.57 8.04 11.03
C MET A 110 -6.92 8.63 12.40
N PRO A 111 -6.42 8.15 13.54
CA PRO A 111 -6.60 8.84 14.81
C PRO A 111 -6.09 10.29 14.79
N LEU A 112 -4.93 10.54 14.20
CA LEU A 112 -4.35 11.88 14.07
C LEU A 112 -5.17 12.80 13.14
N VAL A 113 -5.84 12.21 12.14
CA VAL A 113 -6.79 12.95 11.30
C VAL A 113 -8.02 13.36 12.11
N LYS A 114 -8.57 12.45 12.93
CA LYS A 114 -9.70 12.73 13.82
C LYS A 114 -9.36 13.79 14.87
N GLU A 115 -8.11 13.84 15.32
CA GLU A 115 -7.59 14.87 16.23
C GLU A 115 -7.28 16.19 15.53
N GLY A 116 -7.49 16.30 14.21
CA GLY A 116 -7.19 17.50 13.44
C GLY A 116 -5.70 17.83 13.29
N LYS A 117 -4.80 16.88 13.57
CA LYS A 117 -3.35 17.05 13.45
C LYS A 117 -2.82 16.76 12.05
N LEU A 118 -3.48 15.82 11.34
CA LEU A 118 -3.21 15.48 9.96
C LEU A 118 -4.45 15.65 9.10
N ARG A 119 -4.25 15.75 7.79
CA ARG A 119 -5.30 15.68 6.78
C ARG A 119 -5.04 14.50 5.86
N VAL A 120 -6.10 13.77 5.52
CA VAL A 120 -6.08 12.73 4.50
C VAL A 120 -6.63 13.32 3.20
N LEU A 121 -5.92 13.12 2.09
CA LEU A 121 -6.29 13.71 0.80
C LEU A 121 -6.87 12.71 -0.19
N GLY A 122 -6.48 11.44 -0.10
CA GLY A 122 -6.96 10.41 -1.01
C GLY A 122 -6.44 9.03 -0.66
N THR A 123 -6.98 8.00 -1.31
CA THR A 123 -6.59 6.60 -1.13
C THR A 123 -6.14 5.96 -2.44
N THR A 124 -5.23 5.00 -2.33
CA THR A 124 -4.70 4.21 -3.45
C THR A 124 -5.60 3.05 -3.87
N LEU A 125 -6.68 2.79 -3.14
CA LEU A 125 -7.64 1.74 -3.54
C LEU A 125 -8.35 2.11 -4.85
N PRO A 126 -8.79 1.11 -5.64
CA PRO A 126 -9.59 1.35 -6.83
C PRO A 126 -11.02 1.85 -6.53
N ALA A 127 -11.50 1.63 -5.30
CA ALA A 127 -12.76 2.15 -4.78
C ALA A 127 -12.54 2.75 -3.40
N ARG A 128 -13.42 3.66 -2.97
CA ARG A 128 -13.34 4.27 -1.62
C ARG A 128 -13.39 3.20 -0.54
N ASN A 129 -12.58 3.39 0.50
CA ASN A 129 -12.64 2.51 1.67
C ASN A 129 -13.99 2.68 2.38
N PRO A 130 -14.76 1.58 2.61
CA PRO A 130 -16.08 1.67 3.23
C PRO A 130 -16.10 2.30 4.63
N GLN A 131 -14.97 2.34 5.32
CA GLN A 131 -14.85 2.99 6.63
C GLN A 131 -14.52 4.48 6.53
N PHE A 132 -14.04 4.93 5.38
CA PHE A 132 -13.66 6.31 5.10
C PHE A 132 -14.27 6.75 3.76
N PRO A 133 -15.61 6.75 3.65
CA PRO A 133 -16.32 6.97 2.38
C PRO A 133 -16.12 8.39 1.83
N ASP A 134 -15.76 9.34 2.69
CA ASP A 134 -15.49 10.72 2.31
C ASP A 134 -14.11 10.92 1.69
N VAL A 135 -13.20 9.93 1.82
CA VAL A 135 -11.86 10.01 1.24
C VAL A 135 -11.89 9.50 -0.21
N PRO A 136 -11.65 10.37 -1.19
CA PRO A 136 -11.69 9.98 -2.59
C PRO A 136 -10.53 9.07 -2.96
N THR A 137 -10.68 8.30 -4.02
CA THR A 137 -9.55 7.57 -4.62
C THR A 137 -8.66 8.54 -5.43
N LEU A 138 -7.42 8.12 -5.71
CA LEU A 138 -6.53 8.86 -6.61
C LEU A 138 -7.18 9.01 -7.99
N ALA A 139 -7.80 7.93 -8.51
CA ALA A 139 -8.48 7.91 -9.79
C ALA A 139 -9.67 8.90 -9.85
N GLU A 140 -10.54 8.93 -8.82
CA GLU A 140 -11.63 9.91 -8.71
C GLU A 140 -11.12 11.34 -8.69
N SER A 141 -9.92 11.56 -8.16
CA SER A 141 -9.25 12.86 -8.12
C SER A 141 -8.56 13.22 -9.44
N GLY A 142 -8.56 12.33 -10.44
CA GLY A 142 -7.87 12.50 -11.71
C GLY A 142 -6.34 12.39 -11.61
N ILE A 143 -5.84 11.67 -10.60
CA ILE A 143 -4.42 11.47 -10.36
C ILE A 143 -3.98 10.14 -10.94
N ALA A 144 -2.99 10.16 -11.80
CA ALA A 144 -2.43 8.95 -12.41
C ALA A 144 -1.46 8.25 -11.45
N GLY A 145 -1.41 6.92 -11.49
CA GLY A 145 -0.51 6.12 -10.68
C GLY A 145 -1.08 5.73 -9.32
N GLY A 146 -0.27 4.98 -8.58
CA GLY A 146 -0.66 4.46 -7.28
C GLY A 146 -1.60 3.25 -7.33
N GLU A 147 -1.88 2.71 -8.50
CA GLU A 147 -2.76 1.54 -8.71
C GLU A 147 -2.24 0.29 -7.99
N PHE A 148 -0.93 0.23 -7.75
CA PHE A 148 -0.25 -0.82 -6.99
C PHE A 148 -0.18 -0.52 -5.49
N GLY A 149 -0.80 0.54 -5.05
CA GLY A 149 -0.77 1.01 -3.67
C GLY A 149 -1.71 0.27 -2.73
N ALA A 150 -2.49 -0.70 -3.21
CA ALA A 150 -3.24 -1.58 -2.34
C ALA A 150 -2.30 -2.63 -1.76
N GLY A 151 -2.00 -2.55 -0.47
CA GLY A 151 -1.33 -3.64 0.22
C GLY A 151 -2.28 -4.82 0.41
N TRP A 152 -1.74 -6.02 0.51
CA TRP A 152 -2.52 -7.22 0.74
C TRP A 152 -1.85 -8.17 1.72
N LEU A 153 -2.66 -8.96 2.41
CA LEU A 153 -2.23 -10.02 3.30
C LEU A 153 -2.77 -11.35 2.78
N ALA A 154 -1.94 -12.37 2.82
CA ALA A 154 -2.28 -13.70 2.40
C ALA A 154 -1.56 -14.76 3.25
N PHE A 155 -2.04 -15.98 3.17
CA PHE A 155 -1.43 -17.13 3.82
C PHE A 155 -0.63 -17.94 2.81
N PHE A 156 0.55 -18.34 3.23
CA PHE A 156 1.48 -19.14 2.47
C PHE A 156 1.98 -20.33 3.31
N GLY A 157 2.34 -21.40 2.64
CA GLY A 157 3.06 -22.51 3.20
C GLY A 157 4.43 -22.69 2.54
N PRO A 158 5.24 -23.64 3.01
CA PRO A 158 6.51 -24.00 2.35
C PRO A 158 6.29 -24.44 0.91
N ALA A 159 7.31 -24.27 0.06
CA ALA A 159 7.27 -24.78 -1.30
C ALA A 159 6.98 -26.29 -1.34
N GLY A 160 6.23 -26.74 -2.34
CA GLY A 160 5.93 -28.16 -2.53
C GLY A 160 4.97 -28.74 -1.48
N MET A 161 4.13 -27.94 -0.83
CA MET A 161 3.13 -28.43 0.12
C MET A 161 2.24 -29.51 -0.52
N PRO A 162 2.02 -30.67 0.15
CA PRO A 162 1.14 -31.73 -0.35
C PRO A 162 -0.29 -31.22 -0.55
N ARG A 163 -0.90 -31.58 -1.68
CA ARG A 163 -2.25 -31.13 -2.06
C ARG A 163 -3.30 -31.33 -0.99
N PRO A 164 -3.40 -32.47 -0.29
CA PRO A 164 -4.39 -32.66 0.77
C PRO A 164 -4.21 -31.68 1.94
N ALA A 165 -2.96 -31.33 2.31
CA ALA A 165 -2.66 -30.36 3.34
C ALA A 165 -3.05 -28.94 2.90
N LEU A 166 -2.73 -28.58 1.66
CA LEU A 166 -3.08 -27.29 1.04
C LEU A 166 -4.61 -27.08 1.04
N ASP A 167 -5.36 -28.06 0.55
CA ASP A 167 -6.83 -27.98 0.46
C ASP A 167 -7.47 -27.87 1.86
N ARG A 168 -6.96 -28.63 2.84
CA ARG A 168 -7.44 -28.57 4.21
C ARG A 168 -7.18 -27.21 4.85
N LEU A 169 -5.98 -26.64 4.66
CA LEU A 169 -5.64 -25.32 5.18
C LEU A 169 -6.43 -24.22 4.49
N ASN A 170 -6.56 -24.27 3.17
CA ASN A 170 -7.36 -23.32 2.41
C ASN A 170 -8.81 -23.27 2.94
N LYS A 171 -9.46 -24.44 3.07
CA LYS A 171 -10.83 -24.54 3.61
C LYS A 171 -10.95 -23.99 5.03
N ALA A 172 -10.00 -24.34 5.92
CA ALA A 172 -10.01 -23.89 7.31
C ALA A 172 -9.81 -22.38 7.44
N LEU A 173 -8.87 -21.81 6.67
CA LEU A 173 -8.59 -20.38 6.66
C LEU A 173 -9.76 -19.58 6.09
N LEU A 174 -10.37 -20.03 4.99
CA LEU A 174 -11.57 -19.38 4.45
C LEU A 174 -12.72 -19.40 5.47
N GLY A 175 -12.98 -20.55 6.11
CA GLY A 175 -14.00 -20.61 7.16
C GLY A 175 -13.73 -19.69 8.34
N ALA A 176 -12.46 -19.56 8.75
CA ALA A 176 -12.07 -18.62 9.80
C ALA A 176 -12.27 -17.15 9.36
N LEU A 177 -11.86 -16.80 8.13
CA LEU A 177 -12.03 -15.46 7.57
C LEU A 177 -13.50 -15.07 7.37
N GLU A 178 -14.40 -16.03 7.20
CA GLU A 178 -15.86 -15.83 7.08
C GLU A 178 -16.58 -15.76 8.43
N ASN A 179 -15.90 -16.07 9.54
CA ASN A 179 -16.48 -15.94 10.87
C ASN A 179 -16.87 -14.49 11.16
N PRO A 180 -18.10 -14.19 11.63
CA PRO A 180 -18.57 -12.83 11.89
C PRO A 180 -17.70 -12.03 12.86
N GLU A 181 -17.13 -12.66 13.89
CA GLU A 181 -16.22 -12.00 14.82
C GLU A 181 -14.92 -11.59 14.12
N VAL A 182 -14.35 -12.47 13.28
CA VAL A 182 -13.14 -12.16 12.48
C VAL A 182 -13.43 -11.04 11.49
N GLN A 183 -14.58 -11.07 10.80
CA GLN A 183 -15.03 -10.00 9.92
C GLN A 183 -15.13 -8.65 10.64
N SER A 184 -15.69 -8.64 11.85
CA SER A 184 -15.79 -7.44 12.67
C SER A 184 -14.41 -6.88 13.01
N ARG A 185 -13.45 -7.74 13.38
CA ARG A 185 -12.06 -7.34 13.67
C ARG A 185 -11.33 -6.82 12.43
N ILE A 186 -11.50 -7.48 11.29
CA ILE A 186 -10.95 -7.03 10.00
C ILE A 186 -11.46 -5.62 9.69
N LYS A 187 -12.78 -5.41 9.79
CA LYS A 187 -13.39 -4.11 9.59
C LYS A 187 -12.88 -3.07 10.59
N ALA A 188 -12.82 -3.40 11.88
CA ALA A 188 -12.32 -2.48 12.91
C ALA A 188 -10.86 -2.05 12.69
N ALA A 189 -10.04 -2.92 12.09
CA ALA A 189 -8.66 -2.62 11.71
C ALA A 189 -8.52 -1.78 10.43
N GLY A 190 -9.62 -1.39 9.77
CA GLY A 190 -9.57 -0.63 8.51
C GLY A 190 -9.21 -1.46 7.29
N LEU A 191 -9.25 -2.79 7.41
CA LEU A 191 -8.95 -3.72 6.34
C LEU A 191 -10.20 -4.04 5.51
N VAL A 192 -9.99 -4.35 4.24
CA VAL A 192 -11.06 -4.74 3.32
C VAL A 192 -10.98 -6.24 3.07
N TYR A 193 -12.04 -6.95 3.46
CA TYR A 193 -12.15 -8.38 3.20
C TYR A 193 -12.45 -8.63 1.73
N THR A 194 -11.49 -9.16 1.03
CA THR A 194 -11.62 -9.53 -0.39
C THR A 194 -10.76 -10.76 -0.63
N PRO A 195 -11.21 -11.95 -0.23
CA PRO A 195 -10.40 -13.16 -0.29
C PRO A 195 -10.16 -13.62 -1.72
N ILE A 196 -8.93 -14.02 -2.02
CA ILE A 196 -8.63 -14.85 -3.19
C ILE A 196 -8.78 -16.29 -2.74
N ARG A 197 -9.89 -16.91 -3.12
CA ARG A 197 -10.39 -18.13 -2.48
C ARG A 197 -9.60 -19.40 -2.80
N SER A 198 -9.11 -19.55 -4.03
CA SER A 198 -8.41 -20.78 -4.40
C SER A 198 -6.89 -20.62 -4.39
N PRO A 199 -6.12 -21.67 -4.06
CA PRO A 199 -4.67 -21.67 -4.15
C PRO A 199 -4.16 -21.32 -5.54
N GLU A 200 -4.84 -21.80 -6.59
CA GLU A 200 -4.48 -21.56 -7.99
C GLU A 200 -4.64 -20.08 -8.36
N ALA A 201 -5.78 -19.47 -7.96
CA ALA A 201 -6.02 -18.05 -8.18
C ALA A 201 -5.00 -17.20 -7.40
N MET A 202 -4.67 -17.61 -6.16
CA MET A 202 -3.65 -16.93 -5.37
C MET A 202 -2.26 -17.08 -5.98
N ALA A 203 -1.92 -18.23 -6.52
CA ALA A 203 -0.64 -18.44 -7.21
C ALA A 203 -0.52 -17.60 -8.48
N LYS A 204 -1.61 -17.46 -9.24
CA LYS A 204 -1.67 -16.56 -10.40
C LYS A 204 -1.47 -15.12 -9.96
N PHE A 205 -2.22 -14.66 -8.96
CA PHE A 205 -2.12 -13.31 -8.41
C PHE A 205 -0.69 -12.97 -7.94
N VAL A 206 -0.05 -13.89 -7.20
CA VAL A 206 1.34 -13.69 -6.71
C VAL A 206 2.32 -13.51 -7.87
N ARG A 207 2.19 -14.28 -8.95
CA ARG A 207 3.04 -14.12 -10.14
C ARG A 207 2.82 -12.77 -10.81
N GLU A 208 1.57 -12.41 -11.10
CA GLU A 208 1.21 -11.15 -11.74
C GLU A 208 1.69 -9.94 -10.93
N GLU A 209 1.51 -9.99 -9.61
CA GLU A 209 2.01 -8.96 -8.69
C GLU A 209 3.54 -8.88 -8.71
N SER A 210 4.23 -10.02 -8.65
CA SER A 210 5.71 -10.07 -8.66
C SER A 210 6.27 -9.46 -9.93
N ASP A 211 5.72 -9.82 -11.09
CA ASP A 211 6.13 -9.30 -12.40
C ASP A 211 5.88 -7.80 -12.50
N THR A 212 4.71 -7.37 -12.05
CA THR A 212 4.31 -5.96 -12.05
C THR A 212 5.22 -5.12 -11.16
N TYR A 213 5.49 -5.57 -9.93
CA TYR A 213 6.40 -4.86 -9.03
C TYR A 213 7.81 -4.78 -9.58
N ARG A 214 8.31 -5.86 -10.21
CA ARG A 214 9.64 -5.87 -10.81
C ARG A 214 9.74 -4.91 -12.00
N LYS A 215 8.72 -4.89 -12.86
CA LYS A 215 8.64 -3.95 -13.98
C LYS A 215 8.69 -2.50 -13.50
N ILE A 216 7.85 -2.17 -12.53
CA ILE A 216 7.80 -0.82 -11.95
C ILE A 216 9.13 -0.44 -11.27
N ALA A 217 9.74 -1.36 -10.52
CA ALA A 217 11.02 -1.12 -9.86
C ALA A 217 12.12 -0.79 -10.87
N VAL A 218 12.14 -1.45 -12.03
CA VAL A 218 13.07 -1.14 -13.13
C VAL A 218 12.75 0.23 -13.73
N GLU A 219 11.48 0.49 -14.08
CA GLU A 219 11.04 1.75 -14.69
C GLU A 219 11.31 2.97 -13.80
N LEU A 220 11.25 2.79 -12.48
CA LEU A 220 11.48 3.85 -11.49
C LEU A 220 12.91 3.93 -10.98
N ASN A 221 13.85 3.11 -11.52
CA ASN A 221 15.24 3.01 -11.05
C ASN A 221 15.36 2.70 -9.54
N LEU A 222 14.50 1.83 -9.01
CA LEU A 222 14.47 1.44 -7.60
C LEU A 222 15.19 0.11 -7.33
N MET A 223 15.89 -0.44 -8.33
CA MET A 223 16.64 -1.69 -8.18
C MET A 223 17.84 -1.49 -7.24
N GLN A 224 17.97 -2.40 -6.28
CA GLN A 224 19.05 -2.46 -5.28
C GLN A 224 19.90 -3.70 -5.51
N ASP A 225 21.16 -3.65 -5.13
CA ASP A 225 22.09 -4.78 -5.20
C ASP A 225 21.84 -5.81 -4.09
#